data_22911849e5bdd37292ef6fd18275a1f7
#
_entry.id   22911849e5bdd37292ef6fd18275a1f7
#
_cell.length_a   1.000
_cell.length_b   1.000
_cell.length_c   1.000
_cell.angle_alpha   90.00
_cell.angle_beta   90.00
_cell.angle_gamma   90.00
#
_symmetry.space_group_name_H-M   'P 1'
#
loop_
_entity.id
_entity.type
_entity.pdbx_description
1 polymer ?
#
loop_
_entity_poly.entity_id
_entity_poly.type
_entity_poly.pdbx_seq_one_letter_code
_entity_poly.pdbx_strand_id
1 'polypeptide(L)'
;METPIKGRFTKTQLMNIHRFLFEDIYPFAGLIRREQISKGDTMFYPPHLIGQELDKVFAKLHTERMLHETDRKRQIEHLSYIMSELNIIHPFREGNGRSIRELIRCMAIHYGFTLDWSRVDRDTMLNAAVRSVVDDRAFCDVIMACIVEGQRCTEISLNKK
;
A
#
# COMPACT_ATOMS: atom_id res chain seq x y z
N MET A 1 14.24 -3.23 -5.74
CA MET A 1 13.79 -4.39 -4.92
C MET A 1 13.03 -5.32 -5.85
N GLU A 2 13.66 -6.43 -6.24
CA GLU A 2 13.15 -7.30 -7.33
C GLU A 2 12.19 -8.39 -6.86
N THR A 3 12.13 -8.70 -5.57
CA THR A 3 11.21 -9.70 -5.04
C THR A 3 10.19 -9.08 -4.11
N PRO A 4 8.89 -9.23 -4.38
CA PRO A 4 7.87 -8.77 -3.45
C PRO A 4 8.00 -9.54 -2.14
N ILE A 5 7.88 -8.83 -1.02
CA ILE A 5 7.80 -9.47 0.29
C ILE A 5 6.55 -10.34 0.28
N LYS A 6 6.77 -11.66 0.27
CA LYS A 6 5.67 -12.64 0.21
C LYS A 6 4.79 -12.52 1.45
N GLY A 7 3.50 -12.46 1.26
CA GLY A 7 2.54 -12.39 2.36
C GLY A 7 1.11 -12.51 1.86
N ARG A 8 0.19 -12.61 2.81
CA ARG A 8 -1.25 -12.78 2.54
C ARG A 8 -2.02 -11.45 2.57
N PHE A 9 -1.35 -10.32 2.39
CA PHE A 9 -1.95 -9.00 2.54
C PHE A 9 -2.67 -8.84 3.89
N THR A 10 -1.87 -8.76 4.93
CA THR A 10 -2.30 -8.62 6.32
C THR A 10 -1.58 -7.44 6.98
N LYS A 11 -2.06 -7.03 8.14
CA LYS A 11 -1.36 -6.06 9.01
C LYS A 11 0.10 -6.46 9.23
N THR A 12 0.36 -7.74 9.49
CA THR A 12 1.72 -8.27 9.70
C THR A 12 2.59 -8.07 8.47
N GLN A 13 2.05 -8.27 7.27
CA GLN A 13 2.82 -8.00 6.05
C GLN A 13 3.19 -6.53 5.91
N LEU A 14 2.28 -5.61 6.19
CA LEU A 14 2.56 -4.17 6.17
C LEU A 14 3.68 -3.82 7.16
N MET A 15 3.63 -4.37 8.38
CA MET A 15 4.68 -4.17 9.39
C MET A 15 6.03 -4.76 8.94
N ASN A 16 6.03 -5.92 8.29
CA ASN A 16 7.23 -6.54 7.76
C ASN A 16 7.83 -5.75 6.59
N ILE A 17 6.99 -5.18 5.72
CA ILE A 17 7.44 -4.25 4.66
C ILE A 17 8.14 -3.04 5.29
N HIS A 18 7.52 -2.42 6.28
CA HIS A 18 8.10 -1.27 6.97
C HIS A 18 9.44 -1.65 7.63
N ARG A 19 9.49 -2.79 8.32
CA ARG A 19 10.74 -3.28 8.93
C ARG A 19 11.84 -3.44 7.88
N PHE A 20 11.55 -4.14 6.80
CA PHE A 20 12.51 -4.39 5.73
C PHE A 20 13.06 -3.10 5.10
N LEU A 21 12.19 -2.10 4.90
CA LEU A 21 12.60 -0.83 4.30
C LEU A 21 13.44 0.04 5.23
N PHE A 22 13.29 -0.11 6.55
CA PHE A 22 13.79 0.90 7.51
C PHE A 22 14.58 0.33 8.68
N GLU A 23 14.84 -0.98 8.79
CA GLU A 23 15.52 -1.58 9.93
C GLU A 23 16.95 -1.05 10.14
N ASP A 24 17.61 -0.64 9.04
CA ASP A 24 18.96 -0.06 9.09
C ASP A 24 18.93 1.46 9.42
N ILE A 25 17.76 2.08 9.46
CA ILE A 25 17.62 3.53 9.62
C ILE A 25 16.91 3.89 10.93
N TYR A 26 15.84 3.16 11.27
CA TYR A 26 14.99 3.48 12.41
C TYR A 26 14.91 2.35 13.42
N PRO A 27 15.12 2.61 14.72
CA PRO A 27 14.96 1.60 15.77
C PRO A 27 13.51 1.13 15.94
N PHE A 28 12.53 1.92 15.46
CA PHE A 28 11.11 1.59 15.50
C PHE A 28 10.61 0.88 14.22
N ALA A 29 11.52 0.43 13.34
CA ALA A 29 11.12 -0.23 12.08
C ALA A 29 10.20 -1.44 12.33
N GLY A 30 9.07 -1.49 11.65
CA GLY A 30 8.06 -2.53 11.79
C GLY A 30 7.14 -2.38 13.02
N LEU A 31 7.26 -1.31 13.79
CA LEU A 31 6.42 -1.05 14.95
C LEU A 31 5.35 0.02 14.68
N ILE A 32 4.14 -0.23 15.13
CA ILE A 32 3.05 0.76 15.11
C ILE A 32 3.41 1.89 16.07
N ARG A 33 3.20 3.13 15.63
CA ARG A 33 3.46 4.33 16.45
C ARG A 33 2.59 4.38 17.70
N ARG A 34 3.11 5.02 18.72
CA ARG A 34 2.42 5.29 19.99
C ARG A 34 2.12 6.77 20.19
N GLU A 35 2.67 7.63 19.32
CA GLU A 35 2.50 9.08 19.36
C GLU A 35 1.35 9.52 18.46
N GLN A 36 0.61 10.54 18.87
CA GLN A 36 -0.30 11.26 17.99
C GLN A 36 0.51 12.08 17.01
N ILE A 37 0.19 11.95 15.71
CA ILE A 37 0.84 12.71 14.65
C ILE A 37 -0.19 13.39 13.74
N SER A 38 0.22 14.50 13.15
CA SER A 38 -0.54 15.25 12.17
C SER A 38 0.39 15.74 11.06
N LYS A 39 -0.19 16.08 9.91
CA LYS A 39 0.54 16.69 8.80
C LYS A 39 -0.33 17.79 8.18
N GLY A 40 0.13 19.04 8.31
CA GLY A 40 -0.70 20.20 7.97
C GLY A 40 -1.99 20.18 8.82
N ASP A 41 -3.14 20.31 8.17
CA ASP A 41 -4.46 20.27 8.82
C ASP A 41 -5.01 18.84 8.98
N THR A 42 -4.29 17.81 8.50
CA THR A 42 -4.70 16.42 8.61
C THR A 42 -4.23 15.83 9.92
N MET A 43 -5.19 15.46 10.78
CA MET A 43 -4.93 14.66 11.97
C MET A 43 -5.16 13.19 11.65
N PHE A 44 -4.13 12.36 11.85
CA PHE A 44 -4.22 10.91 11.64
C PHE A 44 -4.91 10.22 12.81
N TYR A 45 -5.24 8.94 12.64
CA TYR A 45 -5.92 8.17 13.69
C TYR A 45 -5.17 8.21 15.02
N PRO A 46 -5.90 8.23 16.16
CA PRO A 46 -5.30 8.09 17.48
C PRO A 46 -4.53 6.77 17.61
N PRO A 47 -3.36 6.77 18.25
CA PRO A 47 -2.50 5.57 18.33
C PRO A 47 -3.19 4.32 18.86
N HIS A 48 -4.06 4.45 19.85
CA HIS A 48 -4.77 3.31 20.46
C HIS A 48 -5.80 2.65 19.53
N LEU A 49 -6.21 3.31 18.44
CA LEU A 49 -7.14 2.76 17.45
C LEU A 49 -6.45 2.13 16.23
N ILE A 50 -5.16 2.40 16.01
CA ILE A 50 -4.45 1.97 14.80
C ILE A 50 -4.56 0.47 14.57
N GLY A 51 -4.26 -0.34 15.59
CA GLY A 51 -4.29 -1.79 15.47
C GLY A 51 -5.66 -2.31 15.03
N GLN A 52 -6.73 -1.81 15.64
CA GLN A 52 -8.10 -2.18 15.33
C GLN A 52 -8.51 -1.72 13.92
N GLU A 53 -8.14 -0.51 13.53
CA GLU A 53 -8.48 0.01 12.19
C GLU A 53 -7.73 -0.74 11.08
N LEU A 54 -6.46 -1.08 11.29
CA LEU A 54 -5.73 -1.96 10.37
C LEU A 54 -6.41 -3.33 10.25
N ASP A 55 -6.84 -3.91 11.36
CA ASP A 55 -7.56 -5.20 11.34
C ASP A 55 -8.85 -5.11 10.53
N LYS A 56 -9.61 -4.01 10.64
CA LYS A 56 -10.83 -3.78 9.84
C LYS A 56 -10.52 -3.70 8.34
N VAL A 57 -9.50 -2.93 7.95
CA VAL A 57 -9.11 -2.76 6.54
C VAL A 57 -8.73 -4.10 5.92
N PHE A 58 -7.87 -4.86 6.57
CA PHE A 58 -7.43 -6.16 6.05
C PHE A 58 -8.52 -7.23 6.14
N ALA A 59 -9.39 -7.21 7.15
CA ALA A 59 -10.56 -8.08 7.20
C ALA A 59 -11.49 -7.83 6.02
N LYS A 60 -11.80 -6.57 5.70
CA LYS A 60 -12.62 -6.20 4.55
C LYS A 60 -12.01 -6.68 3.23
N LEU A 61 -10.69 -6.50 3.05
CA LEU A 61 -9.97 -6.99 1.88
C LEU A 61 -10.22 -8.48 1.62
N HIS A 62 -10.23 -9.29 2.68
CA HIS A 62 -10.43 -10.73 2.58
C HIS A 62 -11.90 -11.13 2.53
N THR A 63 -12.77 -10.55 3.36
CA THR A 63 -14.20 -10.91 3.43
C THR A 63 -14.95 -10.52 2.15
N GLU A 64 -14.65 -9.37 1.57
CA GLU A 64 -15.22 -8.93 0.29
C GLU A 64 -14.51 -9.53 -0.92
N ARG A 65 -13.53 -10.42 -0.69
CA ARG A 65 -12.78 -11.11 -1.75
C ARG A 65 -12.15 -10.18 -2.78
N MET A 66 -11.71 -8.99 -2.35
CA MET A 66 -11.12 -7.99 -3.24
C MET A 66 -9.96 -8.54 -4.06
N LEU A 67 -9.16 -9.43 -3.47
CA LEU A 67 -8.00 -10.06 -4.14
C LEU A 67 -8.38 -11.01 -5.27
N HIS A 68 -9.66 -11.40 -5.39
CA HIS A 68 -10.18 -12.26 -6.46
C HIS A 68 -10.83 -11.47 -7.61
N GLU A 69 -10.79 -10.14 -7.54
CA GLU A 69 -11.34 -9.27 -8.60
C GLU A 69 -10.57 -9.46 -9.90
N THR A 70 -11.29 -9.59 -10.99
CA THR A 70 -10.74 -9.78 -12.34
C THR A 70 -10.90 -8.57 -13.24
N ASP A 71 -11.84 -7.69 -12.92
CA ASP A 71 -12.04 -6.45 -13.67
C ASP A 71 -10.98 -5.40 -13.29
N ARG A 72 -10.21 -4.94 -14.26
CA ARG A 72 -9.11 -4.00 -14.06
C ARG A 72 -9.55 -2.69 -13.39
N LYS A 73 -10.69 -2.16 -13.77
CA LYS A 73 -11.21 -0.92 -13.18
C LYS A 73 -11.49 -1.11 -11.69
N ARG A 74 -12.14 -2.21 -11.31
CA ARG A 74 -12.42 -2.54 -9.92
C ARG A 74 -11.15 -2.86 -9.13
N GLN A 75 -10.17 -3.52 -9.75
CA GLN A 75 -8.86 -3.73 -9.12
C GLN A 75 -8.22 -2.40 -8.75
N ILE A 76 -8.24 -1.42 -9.63
CA ILE A 76 -7.71 -0.06 -9.36
C ILE A 76 -8.50 0.63 -8.25
N GLU A 77 -9.83 0.52 -8.26
CA GLU A 77 -10.68 1.07 -7.19
C GLU A 77 -10.38 0.42 -5.83
N HIS A 78 -10.16 -0.89 -5.79
CA HIS A 78 -9.75 -1.59 -4.57
C HIS A 78 -8.37 -1.14 -4.07
N LEU A 79 -7.39 -0.99 -4.95
CA LEU A 79 -6.08 -0.47 -4.59
C LEU A 79 -6.15 0.95 -4.04
N SER A 80 -6.95 1.81 -4.69
CA SER A 80 -7.16 3.18 -4.23
C SER A 80 -7.82 3.22 -2.85
N TYR A 81 -8.84 2.41 -2.63
CA TYR A 81 -9.50 2.27 -1.33
C TYR A 81 -8.51 1.87 -0.23
N ILE A 82 -7.78 0.78 -0.42
CA ILE A 82 -6.80 0.30 0.58
C ILE A 82 -5.71 1.37 0.83
N MET A 83 -5.21 1.99 -0.23
CA MET A 83 -4.20 3.05 -0.12
C MET A 83 -4.73 4.26 0.66
N SER A 84 -5.99 4.65 0.45
CA SER A 84 -6.64 5.76 1.15
C SER A 84 -6.84 5.47 2.63
N GLU A 85 -7.35 4.28 2.97
CA GLU A 85 -7.54 3.85 4.35
C GLU A 85 -6.20 3.81 5.12
N LEU A 86 -5.18 3.22 4.53
CA LEU A 86 -3.86 3.16 5.15
C LEU A 86 -3.21 4.54 5.28
N ASN A 87 -3.47 5.43 4.33
CA ASN A 87 -2.97 6.81 4.38
C ASN A 87 -3.54 7.59 5.57
N ILE A 88 -4.83 7.47 5.87
CA ILE A 88 -5.44 8.19 7.01
C ILE A 88 -5.13 7.52 8.35
N ILE A 89 -5.01 6.19 8.39
CA ILE A 89 -4.56 5.47 9.59
C ILE A 89 -3.13 5.88 9.94
N HIS A 90 -2.25 5.95 8.95
CA HIS A 90 -0.85 6.40 9.10
C HIS A 90 -0.14 5.67 10.23
N PRO A 91 0.06 4.35 10.11
CA PRO A 91 0.36 3.49 11.26
C PRO A 91 1.76 3.66 11.84
N PHE A 92 2.70 4.19 11.08
CA PHE A 92 4.10 4.29 11.51
C PHE A 92 4.49 5.73 11.85
N ARG A 93 5.53 5.87 12.66
CA ARG A 93 6.08 7.17 13.02
C ARG A 93 6.64 7.91 11.81
N GLU A 94 7.36 7.19 10.94
CA GLU A 94 7.94 7.66 9.69
C GLU A 94 7.86 6.55 8.64
N GLY A 95 7.98 6.89 7.36
CA GLY A 95 8.04 5.90 6.27
C GLY A 95 6.70 5.33 5.83
N ASN A 96 5.57 5.92 6.23
CA ASN A 96 4.24 5.46 5.86
C ASN A 96 4.04 5.41 4.34
N GLY A 97 4.35 6.51 3.64
CA GLY A 97 4.14 6.59 2.19
C GLY A 97 4.89 5.50 1.42
N ARG A 98 6.15 5.25 1.75
CA ARG A 98 6.96 4.20 1.10
C ARG A 98 6.43 2.80 1.40
N SER A 99 6.07 2.52 2.65
CA SER A 99 5.55 1.22 3.05
C SER A 99 4.18 0.93 2.43
N ILE A 100 3.29 1.92 2.40
CA ILE A 100 1.98 1.79 1.78
C ILE A 100 2.12 1.56 0.28
N ARG A 101 2.92 2.36 -0.43
CA ARG A 101 3.15 2.18 -1.87
C ARG A 101 3.74 0.81 -2.19
N GLU A 102 4.64 0.28 -1.36
CA GLU A 102 5.18 -1.06 -1.56
C GLU A 102 4.12 -2.14 -1.39
N LEU A 103 3.24 -2.03 -0.39
CA LEU A 103 2.11 -2.96 -0.23
C LEU A 103 1.19 -2.92 -1.46
N ILE A 104 0.83 -1.72 -1.93
CA ILE A 104 -0.02 -1.54 -3.12
C ILE A 104 0.66 -2.11 -4.37
N ARG A 105 1.97 -1.93 -4.52
CA ARG A 105 2.74 -2.56 -5.61
C ARG A 105 2.66 -4.10 -5.56
N CYS A 106 2.80 -4.68 -4.39
CA CYS A 106 2.64 -6.13 -4.20
C CYS A 106 1.23 -6.62 -4.56
N MET A 107 0.19 -5.85 -4.19
CA MET A 107 -1.18 -6.17 -4.56
C MET A 107 -1.42 -6.06 -6.08
N ALA A 108 -0.83 -5.06 -6.73
CA ALA A 108 -0.91 -4.93 -8.19
C ALA A 108 -0.26 -6.13 -8.89
N ILE A 109 0.89 -6.61 -8.42
CA ILE A 109 1.53 -7.82 -8.92
C ILE A 109 0.62 -9.05 -8.75
N HIS A 110 -0.07 -9.17 -7.62
CA HIS A 110 -1.06 -10.22 -7.41
C HIS A 110 -2.19 -10.17 -8.46
N TYR A 111 -2.63 -8.97 -8.86
CA TYR A 111 -3.59 -8.78 -9.94
C TYR A 111 -3.01 -9.00 -11.35
N GLY A 112 -1.70 -9.17 -11.48
CA GLY A 112 -1.02 -9.43 -12.75
C GLY A 112 -0.52 -8.19 -13.49
N PHE A 113 -0.33 -7.07 -12.80
CA PHE A 113 0.28 -5.87 -13.39
C PHE A 113 1.29 -5.22 -12.44
N THR A 114 2.12 -4.35 -12.99
CA THR A 114 3.20 -3.68 -12.25
C THR A 114 2.94 -2.19 -12.14
N LEU A 115 3.33 -1.59 -11.03
CA LEU A 115 3.29 -0.15 -10.79
C LEU A 115 4.70 0.43 -10.73
N ASP A 116 4.92 1.52 -11.43
CA ASP A 116 6.11 2.35 -11.37
C ASP A 116 5.75 3.74 -10.82
N TRP A 117 6.02 3.93 -9.54
CA TRP A 117 5.68 5.17 -8.83
C TRP A 117 6.49 6.38 -9.30
N SER A 118 7.58 6.20 -10.04
CA SER A 118 8.37 7.31 -10.60
C SER A 118 7.65 8.06 -11.73
N ARG A 119 6.56 7.52 -12.24
CA ARG A 119 5.75 8.14 -13.31
C ARG A 119 4.87 9.29 -12.85
N VAL A 120 4.72 9.48 -11.55
CA VAL A 120 4.00 10.61 -10.96
C VAL A 120 4.94 11.43 -10.10
N ASP A 121 4.80 12.75 -10.18
CA ASP A 121 5.58 13.65 -9.36
C ASP A 121 5.07 13.69 -7.90
N ARG A 122 5.88 14.30 -7.03
CA ARG A 122 5.59 14.42 -5.61
C ARG A 122 4.30 15.19 -5.33
N ASP A 123 4.04 16.25 -6.07
CA ASP A 123 2.89 17.12 -5.84
C ASP A 123 1.59 16.42 -6.23
N THR A 124 1.57 15.70 -7.35
CA THR A 124 0.44 14.87 -7.76
C THR A 124 0.13 13.79 -6.71
N MET A 125 1.15 13.12 -6.20
CA MET A 125 0.98 12.12 -5.13
C MET A 125 0.47 12.75 -3.84
N LEU A 126 1.00 13.90 -3.44
CA LEU A 126 0.58 14.61 -2.23
C LEU A 126 -0.86 15.10 -2.35
N ASN A 127 -1.25 15.67 -3.49
CA ASN A 127 -2.62 16.13 -3.72
C ASN A 127 -3.63 14.97 -3.65
N ALA A 128 -3.30 13.81 -4.21
CA ALA A 128 -4.13 12.61 -4.07
C ALA A 128 -4.23 12.16 -2.60
N ALA A 129 -3.13 12.19 -1.86
CA ALA A 129 -3.10 11.84 -0.45
C ALA A 129 -3.98 12.77 0.40
N VAL A 130 -3.97 14.07 0.14
CA VAL A 130 -4.85 15.03 0.82
C VAL A 130 -6.32 14.76 0.50
N ARG A 131 -6.66 14.53 -0.78
CA ARG A 131 -8.03 14.22 -1.20
C ARG A 131 -8.52 12.89 -0.63
N SER A 132 -7.64 11.92 -0.43
CA SER A 132 -8.01 10.57 0.03
C SER A 132 -8.63 10.54 1.43
N VAL A 133 -8.51 11.61 2.19
CA VAL A 133 -9.16 11.75 3.51
C VAL A 133 -10.69 11.72 3.39
N VAL A 134 -11.24 12.20 2.27
CA VAL A 134 -12.68 12.29 2.00
C VAL A 134 -13.14 11.54 0.75
N ASP A 135 -12.21 11.02 -0.02
CA ASP A 135 -12.48 10.34 -1.30
C ASP A 135 -11.56 9.13 -1.44
N ASP A 136 -12.11 7.95 -1.28
CA ASP A 136 -11.40 6.66 -1.38
C ASP A 136 -10.97 6.32 -2.82
N ARG A 137 -11.42 7.08 -3.81
CA ARG A 137 -11.01 6.99 -5.23
C ARG A 137 -9.90 7.98 -5.59
N ALA A 138 -9.43 8.77 -4.65
CA ALA A 138 -8.44 9.83 -4.90
C ALA A 138 -7.14 9.33 -5.55
N PHE A 139 -6.76 8.08 -5.31
CA PHE A 139 -5.56 7.48 -5.89
C PHE A 139 -5.79 6.77 -7.23
N CYS A 140 -7.02 6.65 -7.74
CA CYS A 140 -7.29 5.90 -8.97
C CYS A 140 -6.46 6.44 -10.15
N ASP A 141 -6.46 7.75 -10.38
CA ASP A 141 -5.71 8.37 -11.49
C ASP A 141 -4.20 8.20 -11.33
N VAL A 142 -3.70 8.32 -10.09
CA VAL A 142 -2.29 8.09 -9.75
C VAL A 142 -1.89 6.66 -10.06
N ILE A 143 -2.69 5.69 -9.62
CA ILE A 143 -2.44 4.26 -9.86
C ILE A 143 -2.46 3.97 -11.36
N MET A 144 -3.46 4.47 -12.10
CA MET A 144 -3.54 4.31 -13.55
C MET A 144 -2.31 4.86 -14.27
N ALA A 145 -1.85 6.05 -13.89
CA ALA A 145 -0.64 6.65 -14.46
C ALA A 145 0.63 5.84 -14.19
N CYS A 146 0.66 5.09 -13.10
CA CYS A 146 1.81 4.27 -12.70
C CYS A 146 1.80 2.86 -13.29
N ILE A 147 0.73 2.42 -13.94
CA ILE A 147 0.68 1.07 -14.54
C ILE A 147 1.70 0.96 -15.67
N VAL A 148 2.56 -0.06 -15.56
CA VAL A 148 3.47 -0.48 -16.61
C VAL A 148 2.86 -1.68 -17.32
N GLU A 149 2.46 -1.50 -18.59
CA GLU A 149 1.97 -2.59 -19.42
C GLU A 149 3.15 -3.40 -19.97
N GLY A 150 3.06 -4.72 -19.84
CA GLY A 150 3.85 -5.66 -20.60
C GLY A 150 5.24 -5.99 -20.07
N GLN A 151 5.27 -6.71 -18.96
CA GLN A 151 6.12 -7.91 -18.86
C GLN A 151 5.34 -8.94 -18.05
N ARG A 152 4.71 -9.90 -18.73
CA ARG A 152 4.45 -11.18 -18.09
C ARG A 152 5.82 -11.65 -17.57
N CYS A 153 5.94 -11.88 -16.27
CA CYS A 153 7.01 -12.73 -15.78
C CYS A 153 6.90 -14.04 -16.53
N THR A 154 7.69 -14.21 -17.55
CA THR A 154 7.94 -15.53 -18.13
C THR A 154 8.55 -16.32 -17.00
N GLU A 155 7.84 -17.34 -16.57
CA GLU A 155 8.38 -18.39 -15.73
C GLU A 155 9.73 -18.80 -16.29
N ILE A 156 10.78 -18.57 -15.51
CA ILE A 156 12.08 -19.17 -15.80
C ILE A 156 11.86 -20.66 -15.59
N SER A 157 11.62 -21.34 -16.71
CA SER A 157 11.65 -22.79 -16.77
C SER A 157 13.06 -23.22 -16.40
N LEU A 158 13.24 -23.67 -15.16
CA LEU A 158 14.44 -24.37 -14.74
C LEU A 158 14.46 -25.73 -15.44
N ASN A 159 14.99 -25.76 -16.66
CA ASN A 159 15.41 -27.00 -17.26
C ASN A 159 16.61 -27.53 -16.48
N LYS A 160 16.36 -28.52 -15.65
CA LYS A 160 17.37 -29.43 -15.14
C LYS A 160 17.95 -30.20 -16.30
N LYS A 161 19.26 -30.08 -16.50
CA LYS A 161 20.13 -31.13 -17.00
C LYS A 161 21.15 -31.47 -15.94
#